data_89487b43133973a0f7cb27c438a85134
#
_entry.id   89487b43133973a0f7cb27c438a85134
#
_cell.length_a   1.000
_cell.length_b   1.000
_cell.length_c   1.000
_cell.angle_alpha   90.00
_cell.angle_beta   90.00
_cell.angle_gamma   90.00
#
_symmetry.space_group_name_H-M   'P 1'
#
loop_
_entity.id
_entity.type
_entity.pdbx_description
1 polymer ?
#
loop_
_entity_poly.entity_id
_entity_poly.type
_entity_poly.pdbx_seq_one_letter_code
_entity_poly.pdbx_strand_id
1 'polypeptide(L)'
;GKPVRRQHLADTVQQYRGHEVASHTLTHPWLNSLTPPQLSREVGEDCAALKEIFGLSEIGFGVPFTACNAREINIIRKYVRYIRLSEFSDSFALPEDPYHIPIHGLYNDPDIREKIARFAENDLPVSVFVMAGHSYEFEALDHWGYLEELLQCIRSFGFENMTTMEFVNQFYT
;
A
#
# COMPACT_ATOMS: atom_id res chain seq x y z
N GLY A 1 -0.26 -27.94 4.21
CA GLY A 1 -0.63 -26.76 3.46
C GLY A 1 -0.82 -27.11 1.99
N LYS A 2 -1.80 -26.53 1.33
CA LYS A 2 -1.97 -26.68 -0.12
C LYS A 2 -0.72 -26.12 -0.82
N PRO A 3 -0.19 -26.76 -1.89
CA PRO A 3 0.96 -26.24 -2.60
C PRO A 3 0.61 -24.89 -3.24
N VAL A 4 1.40 -23.87 -2.95
CA VAL A 4 1.28 -22.57 -3.61
C VAL A 4 1.66 -22.75 -5.08
N ARG A 5 0.70 -22.56 -6.00
CA ARG A 5 0.99 -22.51 -7.42
C ARG A 5 1.68 -21.20 -7.74
N ARG A 6 2.92 -21.25 -8.21
CA ARG A 6 3.56 -20.09 -8.85
C ARG A 6 2.83 -19.80 -10.17
N GLN A 7 2.22 -18.64 -10.29
CA GLN A 7 1.66 -18.15 -11.54
C GLN A 7 2.62 -17.10 -12.12
N HIS A 8 2.73 -17.04 -13.43
CA HIS A 8 3.40 -15.93 -14.08
C HIS A 8 2.55 -14.68 -13.90
N LEU A 9 3.14 -13.59 -13.43
CA LEU A 9 2.43 -12.33 -13.19
C LEU A 9 1.71 -11.83 -14.45
N ALA A 10 2.34 -11.96 -15.62
CA ALA A 10 1.74 -11.61 -16.90
C ALA A 10 0.41 -12.34 -17.19
N ASP A 11 0.24 -13.57 -16.72
CA ASP A 11 -0.99 -14.35 -16.90
C ASP A 11 -2.12 -13.89 -15.99
N THR A 12 -1.82 -13.08 -14.98
CA THR A 12 -2.77 -12.62 -13.97
C THR A 12 -3.16 -11.16 -14.11
N VAL A 13 -2.63 -10.44 -15.08
CA VAL A 13 -2.86 -8.97 -15.29
C VAL A 13 -4.35 -8.62 -15.29
N GLN A 14 -5.19 -9.46 -15.89
CA GLN A 14 -6.64 -9.21 -15.98
C GLN A 14 -7.33 -9.21 -14.60
N GLN A 15 -6.76 -9.89 -13.60
CA GLN A 15 -7.31 -9.96 -12.24
C GLN A 15 -7.09 -8.65 -11.47
N TYR A 16 -6.16 -7.81 -11.94
CA TYR A 16 -5.84 -6.51 -11.32
C TYR A 16 -6.59 -5.34 -11.96
N ARG A 17 -7.53 -5.60 -12.90
CA ARG A 17 -8.35 -4.53 -13.48
C ARG A 17 -9.16 -3.81 -12.42
N GLY A 18 -9.07 -2.47 -12.42
CA GLY A 18 -9.74 -1.63 -11.44
C GLY A 18 -9.00 -1.51 -10.10
N HIS A 19 -7.80 -2.09 -10.01
CA HIS A 19 -6.92 -1.96 -8.85
C HIS A 19 -5.61 -1.29 -9.26
N GLU A 20 -5.04 -0.55 -8.32
CA GLU A 20 -3.70 -0.02 -8.47
C GLU A 20 -2.66 -1.13 -8.26
N VAL A 21 -1.59 -1.09 -9.06
CA VAL A 21 -0.41 -1.94 -8.89
C VAL A 21 0.76 -1.07 -8.48
N ALA A 22 1.41 -1.40 -7.38
CA ALA A 22 2.58 -0.71 -6.86
C ALA A 22 3.74 -1.70 -6.64
N SER A 23 4.97 -1.17 -6.67
CA SER A 23 6.17 -1.95 -6.40
C SER A 23 6.29 -2.28 -4.91
N HIS A 24 6.93 -3.42 -4.63
CA HIS A 24 7.21 -3.90 -3.27
C HIS A 24 8.59 -4.58 -3.17
N THR A 25 9.52 -4.15 -4.02
CA THR A 25 10.82 -4.75 -4.31
C THR A 25 10.74 -6.09 -5.08
N LEU A 26 11.83 -6.43 -5.73
CA LEU A 26 11.93 -7.63 -6.57
C LEU A 26 11.92 -8.93 -5.74
N THR A 27 12.64 -8.95 -4.59
CA THR A 27 12.84 -10.16 -3.77
C THR A 27 12.38 -10.03 -2.32
N HIS A 28 11.71 -8.94 -1.98
CA HIS A 28 11.17 -8.65 -0.63
C HIS A 28 12.24 -8.68 0.49
N PRO A 29 13.37 -7.98 0.36
CA PRO A 29 14.41 -7.93 1.38
C PRO A 29 14.09 -6.90 2.49
N TRP A 30 14.80 -7.00 3.61
CA TRP A 30 14.89 -5.90 4.56
C TRP A 30 15.68 -4.74 3.94
N LEU A 31 15.04 -3.58 3.71
CA LEU A 31 15.65 -2.46 2.97
C LEU A 31 16.92 -1.94 3.64
N ASN A 32 16.93 -1.88 4.98
CA ASN A 32 18.06 -1.42 5.78
C ASN A 32 19.29 -2.34 5.74
N SER A 33 19.12 -3.59 5.29
CA SER A 33 20.22 -4.54 5.11
C SER A 33 20.95 -4.37 3.77
N LEU A 34 20.37 -3.59 2.84
CA LEU A 34 20.90 -3.42 1.51
C LEU A 34 21.89 -2.25 1.41
N THR A 35 22.91 -2.41 0.58
CA THR A 35 23.71 -1.28 0.12
C THR A 35 22.91 -0.40 -0.84
N PRO A 36 23.24 0.90 -1.02
CA PRO A 36 22.54 1.77 -1.95
C PRO A 36 22.40 1.22 -3.38
N PRO A 37 23.42 0.61 -4.01
CA PRO A 37 23.27 -0.02 -5.33
C PRO A 37 22.31 -1.21 -5.34
N GLN A 38 22.32 -2.04 -4.27
CA GLN A 38 21.40 -3.17 -4.16
C GLN A 38 19.95 -2.70 -4.03
N LEU A 39 19.70 -1.68 -3.19
CA LEU A 39 18.37 -1.11 -3.04
C LEU A 39 17.87 -0.47 -4.35
N SER A 40 18.73 0.29 -5.03
CA SER A 40 18.40 0.84 -6.35
C SER A 40 18.03 -0.22 -7.38
N ARG A 41 18.71 -1.36 -7.34
CA ARG A 41 18.42 -2.50 -8.20
C ARG A 41 17.08 -3.14 -7.86
N GLU A 42 16.86 -3.48 -6.59
CA GLU A 42 15.62 -4.11 -6.09
C GLU A 42 14.37 -3.30 -6.46
N VAL A 43 14.43 -1.99 -6.31
CA VAL A 43 13.31 -1.10 -6.62
C VAL A 43 13.23 -0.81 -8.12
N GLY A 44 14.35 -0.50 -8.76
CA GLY A 44 14.38 -0.09 -10.17
C GLY A 44 13.97 -1.22 -11.12
N GLU A 45 14.46 -2.45 -10.90
CA GLU A 45 14.12 -3.61 -11.73
C GLU A 45 12.66 -4.01 -11.53
N ASP A 46 12.14 -4.00 -10.29
CA ASP A 46 10.74 -4.30 -10.00
C ASP A 46 9.80 -3.26 -10.63
N CYS A 47 10.09 -1.97 -10.45
CA CYS A 47 9.31 -0.89 -11.07
C CYS A 47 9.29 -1.00 -12.60
N ALA A 48 10.43 -1.31 -13.22
CA ALA A 48 10.51 -1.45 -14.67
C ALA A 48 9.68 -2.64 -15.16
N ALA A 49 9.80 -3.79 -14.51
CA ALA A 49 9.05 -5.00 -14.85
C ALA A 49 7.53 -4.79 -14.68
N LEU A 50 7.08 -4.19 -13.58
CA LEU A 50 5.66 -3.93 -13.35
C LEU A 50 5.10 -2.91 -14.34
N LYS A 51 5.84 -1.84 -14.65
CA LYS A 51 5.43 -0.87 -15.67
C LYS A 51 5.25 -1.51 -17.04
N GLU A 52 6.16 -2.39 -17.43
CA GLU A 52 6.08 -3.12 -18.69
C GLU A 52 4.88 -4.08 -18.72
N ILE A 53 4.73 -4.91 -17.67
CA ILE A 53 3.67 -5.94 -17.59
C ILE A 53 2.28 -5.33 -17.56
N PHE A 54 2.09 -4.23 -16.81
CA PHE A 54 0.79 -3.60 -16.59
C PHE A 54 0.54 -2.37 -17.48
N GLY A 55 1.53 -1.95 -18.28
CA GLY A 55 1.40 -0.78 -19.15
C GLY A 55 1.31 0.55 -18.39
N LEU A 56 2.02 0.68 -17.26
CA LEU A 56 1.96 1.84 -16.38
C LEU A 56 2.98 2.92 -16.76
N SER A 57 2.55 4.18 -16.78
CA SER A 57 3.46 5.33 -16.92
C SER A 57 4.16 5.67 -15.61
N GLU A 58 3.42 5.62 -14.50
CA GLU A 58 3.88 5.88 -13.14
C GLU A 58 3.59 4.69 -12.24
N ILE A 59 4.29 4.61 -11.11
CA ILE A 59 4.12 3.53 -10.15
C ILE A 59 4.37 4.04 -8.73
N GLY A 60 3.66 3.50 -7.75
CA GLY A 60 3.90 3.71 -6.33
C GLY A 60 4.78 2.63 -5.73
N PHE A 61 5.07 2.77 -4.44
CA PHE A 61 5.85 1.80 -3.68
C PHE A 61 5.25 1.55 -2.30
N GLY A 62 5.06 0.28 -1.95
CA GLY A 62 4.81 -0.15 -0.58
C GLY A 62 6.11 -0.65 0.06
N VAL A 63 6.41 -0.20 1.27
CA VAL A 63 7.62 -0.63 1.99
C VAL A 63 7.44 -2.06 2.48
N PRO A 64 8.37 -3.00 2.14
CA PRO A 64 8.40 -4.33 2.76
C PRO A 64 8.83 -4.23 4.23
N PHE A 65 8.21 -5.04 5.09
CA PHE A 65 8.44 -5.03 6.54
C PHE A 65 8.16 -3.66 7.17
N THR A 66 8.98 -3.19 8.13
CA THR A 66 8.69 -2.00 8.93
C THR A 66 9.77 -0.91 8.87
N ALA A 67 10.95 -1.18 8.32
CA ALA A 67 12.06 -0.24 8.41
C ALA A 67 12.36 0.45 7.08
N CYS A 68 12.04 1.74 7.00
CA CYS A 68 12.44 2.60 5.89
C CYS A 68 12.80 3.98 6.47
N ASN A 69 14.06 4.33 6.42
CA ASN A 69 14.55 5.63 6.90
C ASN A 69 14.85 6.59 5.73
N ALA A 70 15.31 7.80 6.04
CA ALA A 70 15.58 8.83 5.05
C ALA A 70 16.57 8.40 3.95
N ARG A 71 17.51 7.48 4.23
CA ARG A 71 18.44 6.95 3.22
C ARG A 71 17.68 6.14 2.16
N GLU A 72 16.83 5.21 2.61
CA GLU A 72 16.03 4.36 1.72
C GLU A 72 15.03 5.21 0.94
N ILE A 73 14.30 6.11 1.60
CA ILE A 73 13.35 7.02 0.96
C ILE A 73 14.04 7.83 -0.16
N ASN A 74 15.22 8.40 0.09
CA ASN A 74 15.96 9.17 -0.91
C ASN A 74 16.42 8.35 -2.13
N ILE A 75 16.54 7.04 -2.00
CA ILE A 75 16.83 6.15 -3.12
C ILE A 75 15.55 5.79 -3.86
N ILE A 76 14.52 5.34 -3.14
CA ILE A 76 13.26 4.83 -3.68
C ILE A 76 12.50 5.91 -4.45
N ARG A 77 12.42 7.15 -3.92
CA ARG A 77 11.72 8.28 -4.56
C ARG A 77 12.17 8.64 -5.97
N LYS A 78 13.32 8.13 -6.40
CA LYS A 78 13.81 8.32 -7.78
C LYS A 78 13.09 7.47 -8.82
N TYR A 79 12.37 6.44 -8.39
CA TYR A 79 11.73 5.43 -9.22
C TYR A 79 10.20 5.50 -9.18
N VAL A 80 9.64 6.12 -8.12
CA VAL A 80 8.23 6.03 -7.80
C VAL A 80 7.58 7.39 -7.53
N ARG A 81 6.27 7.46 -7.69
CA ARG A 81 5.48 8.68 -7.45
C ARG A 81 5.16 8.89 -5.98
N TYR A 82 5.06 7.82 -5.21
CA TYR A 82 4.80 7.85 -3.77
C TYR A 82 5.43 6.65 -3.05
N ILE A 83 5.55 6.77 -1.73
CA ILE A 83 5.95 5.67 -0.83
C ILE A 83 4.90 5.54 0.28
N ARG A 84 4.22 4.39 0.33
CA ARG A 84 3.42 3.97 1.47
C ARG A 84 4.34 3.25 2.47
N LEU A 85 4.54 3.87 3.63
CA LEU A 85 5.31 3.31 4.73
C LEU A 85 4.54 2.17 5.42
N SER A 86 5.25 1.36 6.21
CA SER A 86 4.65 0.35 7.08
C SER A 86 4.53 0.86 8.53
N GLU A 87 4.79 2.12 8.75
CA GLU A 87 4.64 2.78 10.05
C GLU A 87 3.19 3.13 10.31
N PHE A 88 2.74 2.93 11.56
CA PHE A 88 1.40 3.29 11.99
C PHE A 88 1.33 4.76 12.39
N SER A 89 0.20 5.39 12.07
CA SER A 89 -0.14 6.74 12.51
C SER A 89 -1.53 6.78 13.11
N ASP A 90 -1.68 7.52 14.20
CA ASP A 90 -3.00 7.87 14.77
C ASP A 90 -3.53 9.20 14.22
N SER A 91 -2.73 9.93 13.44
CA SER A 91 -3.13 11.18 12.80
C SER A 91 -3.72 10.92 11.44
N PHE A 92 -4.92 11.42 11.20
CA PHE A 92 -5.61 11.36 9.91
C PHE A 92 -5.30 12.56 9.00
N ALA A 93 -4.43 13.47 9.43
CA ALA A 93 -4.02 14.60 8.60
C ALA A 93 -3.27 14.12 7.35
N LEU A 94 -3.33 14.90 6.28
CA LEU A 94 -2.53 14.62 5.08
C LEU A 94 -1.04 14.56 5.45
N PRO A 95 -0.30 13.56 4.94
CA PRO A 95 1.17 13.55 5.03
C PRO A 95 1.79 14.83 4.47
N GLU A 96 2.94 15.23 4.97
CA GLU A 96 3.64 16.43 4.47
C GLU A 96 4.09 16.28 3.00
N ASP A 97 4.42 15.06 2.60
CA ASP A 97 4.80 14.73 1.22
C ASP A 97 4.35 13.30 0.84
N PRO A 98 4.29 12.96 -0.45
CA PRO A 98 3.81 11.66 -0.91
C PRO A 98 4.78 10.50 -0.62
N TYR A 99 5.96 10.76 -0.07
CA TYR A 99 6.93 9.72 0.26
C TYR A 99 6.88 9.28 1.74
N HIS A 100 5.91 9.80 2.49
CA HIS A 100 5.71 9.48 3.91
C HIS A 100 4.25 9.12 4.22
N ILE A 101 3.59 8.35 3.36
CA ILE A 101 2.19 7.93 3.58
C ILE A 101 2.16 6.79 4.61
N PRO A 102 1.63 7.01 5.82
CA PRO A 102 1.55 5.97 6.85
C PRO A 102 0.40 5.00 6.59
N ILE A 103 0.33 3.93 7.40
CA ILE A 103 -0.88 3.13 7.57
C ILE A 103 -1.57 3.51 8.89
N HIS A 104 -2.90 3.36 8.96
CA HIS A 104 -3.69 3.67 10.15
C HIS A 104 -4.18 2.41 10.85
N GLY A 105 -4.17 1.28 10.17
CA GLY A 105 -4.53 0.00 10.75
C GLY A 105 -4.38 -1.15 9.77
N LEU A 106 -4.26 -2.35 10.31
CA LEU A 106 -4.44 -3.56 9.54
C LEU A 106 -5.92 -3.95 9.54
N TYR A 107 -6.40 -4.59 8.47
CA TYR A 107 -7.80 -4.99 8.37
C TYR A 107 -8.25 -5.89 9.52
N ASN A 108 -7.32 -6.63 10.13
CA ASN A 108 -7.56 -7.58 11.23
C ASN A 108 -7.11 -7.07 12.61
N ASP A 109 -6.77 -5.78 12.73
CA ASP A 109 -6.54 -5.18 14.04
C ASP A 109 -7.81 -5.28 14.90
N PRO A 110 -7.70 -5.63 16.19
CA PRO A 110 -8.87 -5.75 17.07
C PRO A 110 -9.68 -4.47 17.18
N ASP A 111 -9.05 -3.30 17.03
CA ASP A 111 -9.61 -1.96 17.14
C ASP A 111 -9.88 -1.29 15.79
N ILE A 112 -9.80 -2.01 14.66
CA ILE A 112 -9.92 -1.40 13.33
C ILE A 112 -11.27 -0.67 13.14
N ARG A 113 -12.37 -1.22 13.67
CA ARG A 113 -13.68 -0.59 13.57
C ARG A 113 -13.77 0.70 14.39
N GLU A 114 -13.10 0.76 15.53
CA GLU A 114 -12.99 1.97 16.36
C GLU A 114 -12.16 3.03 15.63
N LYS A 115 -11.03 2.65 15.03
CA LYS A 115 -10.21 3.56 14.20
C LYS A 115 -11.00 4.14 13.03
N ILE A 116 -11.81 3.34 12.35
CA ILE A 116 -12.67 3.80 11.26
C ILE A 116 -13.74 4.77 11.77
N ALA A 117 -14.35 4.51 12.93
CA ALA A 117 -15.31 5.42 13.53
C ALA A 117 -14.67 6.76 13.94
N ARG A 118 -13.51 6.73 14.58
CA ARG A 118 -12.70 7.93 14.87
C ARG A 118 -12.36 8.72 13.60
N PHE A 119 -12.04 8.02 12.51
CA PHE A 119 -11.81 8.66 11.22
C PHE A 119 -13.08 9.35 10.69
N ALA A 120 -14.25 8.75 10.87
CA ALA A 120 -15.52 9.35 10.47
C ALA A 120 -15.89 10.60 11.30
N GLU A 121 -15.46 10.67 12.55
CA GLU A 121 -15.76 11.74 13.49
C GLU A 121 -14.72 12.88 13.52
N ASN A 122 -13.62 12.77 12.76
CA ASN A 122 -12.59 13.81 12.80
C ASN A 122 -13.04 15.09 12.09
N ASP A 123 -12.60 16.24 12.62
CA ASP A 123 -12.96 17.58 12.14
C ASP A 123 -11.93 18.19 11.16
N LEU A 124 -11.01 17.39 10.62
CA LEU A 124 -10.01 17.87 9.67
C LEU A 124 -10.67 18.26 8.34
N PRO A 125 -10.27 19.38 7.72
CA PRO A 125 -10.85 19.81 6.44
C PRO A 125 -10.58 18.81 5.30
N VAL A 126 -9.47 18.10 5.39
CA VAL A 126 -9.12 16.95 4.55
C VAL A 126 -8.42 15.92 5.43
N SER A 127 -8.82 14.68 5.33
CA SER A 127 -8.24 13.58 6.09
C SER A 127 -8.09 12.33 5.23
N VAL A 128 -7.16 11.45 5.61
CA VAL A 128 -6.89 10.20 4.91
C VAL A 128 -6.84 9.03 5.89
N PHE A 129 -7.39 7.90 5.48
CA PHE A 129 -7.27 6.62 6.19
C PHE A 129 -6.72 5.56 5.26
N VAL A 130 -5.59 4.99 5.61
CA VAL A 130 -4.95 3.91 4.86
C VAL A 130 -5.03 2.63 5.66
N MET A 131 -5.77 1.64 5.17
CA MET A 131 -5.85 0.31 5.75
C MET A 131 -4.99 -0.67 4.95
N ALA A 132 -4.25 -1.50 5.63
CA ALA A 132 -3.38 -2.50 5.01
C ALA A 132 -3.78 -3.93 5.38
N GLY A 133 -3.27 -4.90 4.62
CA GLY A 133 -3.47 -6.32 4.87
C GLY A 133 -2.82 -7.16 3.77
N HIS A 134 -2.82 -8.48 3.97
CA HIS A 134 -2.26 -9.41 3.01
C HIS A 134 -3.35 -10.37 2.51
N SER A 135 -3.48 -10.51 1.21
CA SER A 135 -4.52 -11.35 0.60
C SER A 135 -4.43 -12.83 1.00
N TYR A 136 -3.23 -13.33 1.29
CA TYR A 136 -3.04 -14.71 1.76
C TYR A 136 -3.64 -14.96 3.17
N GLU A 137 -3.81 -13.91 3.98
CA GLU A 137 -4.41 -14.00 5.31
C GLU A 137 -5.91 -14.31 5.24
N PHE A 138 -6.61 -13.79 4.24
CA PHE A 138 -8.05 -14.03 4.08
C PHE A 138 -8.35 -15.52 3.88
N GLU A 139 -7.53 -16.22 3.09
CA GLU A 139 -7.66 -17.66 2.89
C GLU A 139 -7.19 -18.46 4.13
N ALA A 140 -6.07 -18.04 4.74
CA ALA A 140 -5.46 -18.74 5.86
C ALA A 140 -6.30 -18.66 7.14
N LEU A 141 -6.98 -17.56 7.36
CA LEU A 141 -7.78 -17.26 8.55
C LEU A 141 -9.30 -17.38 8.34
N ASP A 142 -9.73 -17.72 7.12
CA ASP A 142 -11.14 -17.73 6.72
C ASP A 142 -11.82 -16.35 6.93
N HIS A 143 -11.11 -15.28 6.58
CA HIS A 143 -11.53 -13.89 6.85
C HIS A 143 -12.25 -13.22 5.68
N TRP A 144 -12.64 -13.91 4.61
CA TRP A 144 -13.35 -13.31 3.47
C TRP A 144 -14.67 -12.67 3.89
N GLY A 145 -15.48 -13.37 4.73
CA GLY A 145 -16.72 -12.80 5.27
C GLY A 145 -16.46 -11.59 6.16
N TYR A 146 -15.46 -11.65 7.01
CA TYR A 146 -15.07 -10.51 7.84
C TYR A 146 -14.64 -9.29 7.04
N LEU A 147 -13.84 -9.50 5.97
CA LEU A 147 -13.45 -8.41 5.07
C LEU A 147 -14.66 -7.78 4.39
N GLU A 148 -15.62 -8.60 3.92
CA GLU A 148 -16.84 -8.10 3.30
C GLU A 148 -17.65 -7.22 4.27
N GLU A 149 -17.86 -7.68 5.50
CA GLU A 149 -18.53 -6.91 6.55
C GLU A 149 -17.81 -5.59 6.87
N LEU A 150 -16.46 -5.62 6.92
CA LEU A 150 -15.66 -4.43 7.19
C LEU A 150 -15.79 -3.42 6.05
N LEU A 151 -15.75 -3.87 4.79
CA LEU A 151 -15.94 -3.00 3.63
C LEU A 151 -17.36 -2.43 3.55
N GLN A 152 -18.40 -3.20 3.95
CA GLN A 152 -19.76 -2.69 4.07
C GLN A 152 -19.86 -1.61 5.15
N CYS A 153 -19.22 -1.81 6.29
CA CYS A 153 -19.11 -0.80 7.35
C CYS A 153 -18.45 0.49 6.84
N ILE A 154 -17.31 0.39 6.14
CA ILE A 154 -16.63 1.55 5.55
C ILE A 154 -17.54 2.29 4.57
N ARG A 155 -18.23 1.56 3.69
CA ARG A 155 -19.19 2.15 2.73
C ARG A 155 -20.34 2.89 3.41
N SER A 156 -20.80 2.44 4.58
CA SER A 156 -21.92 3.07 5.29
C SER A 156 -21.62 4.48 5.78
N PHE A 157 -20.35 4.85 5.93
CA PHE A 157 -19.91 6.21 6.28
C PHE A 157 -19.91 7.16 5.08
N GLY A 158 -20.00 6.65 3.85
CA GLY A 158 -20.00 7.48 2.63
C GLY A 158 -18.64 8.11 2.31
N PHE A 159 -17.54 7.51 2.76
CA PHE A 159 -16.19 8.00 2.44
C PHE A 159 -15.92 7.94 0.93
N GLU A 160 -15.14 8.89 0.44
CA GLU A 160 -14.54 8.79 -0.87
C GLU A 160 -13.44 7.74 -0.86
N ASN A 161 -13.56 6.75 -1.76
CA ASN A 161 -12.56 5.69 -1.89
C ASN A 161 -11.78 5.93 -3.17
N MET A 162 -10.46 5.93 -3.06
CA MET A 162 -9.55 6.13 -4.19
C MET A 162 -8.32 5.26 -4.05
N THR A 163 -7.63 5.04 -5.15
CA THR A 163 -6.29 4.45 -5.14
C THR A 163 -5.28 5.43 -4.55
N THR A 164 -4.15 4.92 -4.08
CA THR A 164 -3.09 5.80 -3.54
C THR A 164 -2.53 6.73 -4.63
N MET A 165 -2.48 6.29 -5.88
CA MET A 165 -2.05 7.13 -6.99
C MET A 165 -3.04 8.27 -7.27
N GLU A 166 -4.36 8.00 -7.25
CA GLU A 166 -5.39 9.04 -7.37
C GLU A 166 -5.29 10.05 -6.24
N PHE A 167 -5.14 9.58 -5.01
CA PHE A 167 -4.91 10.42 -3.84
C PHE A 167 -3.68 11.33 -4.02
N VAL A 168 -2.55 10.76 -4.42
CA VAL A 168 -1.31 11.53 -4.61
C VAL A 168 -1.45 12.55 -5.73
N ASN A 169 -2.08 12.19 -6.84
CA ASN A 169 -2.30 13.10 -7.95
C ASN A 169 -3.29 14.24 -7.61
N GLN A 170 -4.21 14.02 -6.68
CA GLN A 170 -5.16 15.02 -6.24
C GLN A 170 -4.54 16.03 -5.26
N PHE A 171 -3.69 15.59 -4.36
CA PHE A 171 -3.22 16.40 -3.23
C PHE A 171 -1.75 16.82 -3.32
N TYR A 172 -0.93 16.22 -4.20
CA TYR A 172 0.51 16.51 -4.33
C TYR A 172 0.89 16.76 -5.80
N THR A 173 0.65 17.95 -6.28
CA THR A 173 1.01 18.41 -7.64
C THR A 173 2.44 18.94 -7.72
#